data_d24bf2fa51e4e7890c4915d18684d372
#
_entry.id   d24bf2fa51e4e7890c4915d18684d372
#
_cell.length_a   1.000
_cell.length_b   1.000
_cell.length_c   1.000
_cell.angle_alpha   90.00
_cell.angle_beta   90.00
_cell.angle_gamma   90.00
#
_symmetry.space_group_name_H-M   'P 1'
#
loop_
_entity.id
_entity.type
_entity.pdbx_description
1 polymer ?
#
loop_
_entity_poly.entity_id
_entity_poly.type
_entity_poly.pdbx_seq_one_letter_code
_entity_poly.pdbx_strand_id
1 'polypeptide(L)'
;DFYNDFALFSWYNDFVVAIKEQILTAFAKVFLEIQGAYEKIRFKGLNYESAHLYGAEAPETFTVLENGVRYQVFLNDGLMTGIFLDQHDVRASLVDGLAAGKSLLNMFSYTAAFSVAAAMGGASQTVSVDLAKRSRELSEAHFLANGLTLDQHRFQVMDVFDYFKYAKRHALSLSLIHIS
;
A
#
# COMPACT_ATOMS: atom_id res chain seq x y z
N ASP A 1 -13.45 2.12 -2.97
CA ASP A 1 -12.12 2.19 -3.62
C ASP A 1 -12.14 1.36 -4.90
N PHE A 2 -11.33 1.75 -5.89
CA PHE A 2 -11.17 1.03 -7.14
C PHE A 2 -9.72 0.59 -7.32
N TYR A 3 -9.55 -0.65 -7.75
CA TYR A 3 -8.26 -1.27 -8.06
C TYR A 3 -8.36 -1.92 -9.44
N ASN A 4 -8.01 -1.18 -10.50
CA ASN A 4 -8.31 -1.53 -11.90
C ASN A 4 -9.81 -1.81 -12.06
N ASP A 5 -10.16 -3.03 -12.53
CA ASP A 5 -11.53 -3.48 -12.78
C ASP A 5 -12.23 -4.06 -11.53
N PHE A 6 -11.64 -3.88 -10.34
CA PHE A 6 -12.17 -4.40 -9.09
C PHE A 6 -12.59 -3.28 -8.16
N ALA A 7 -13.73 -3.44 -7.51
CA ALA A 7 -14.21 -2.55 -6.47
C ALA A 7 -13.96 -3.14 -5.07
N LEU A 8 -13.60 -2.28 -4.13
CA LEU A 8 -13.48 -2.62 -2.73
C LEU A 8 -14.42 -1.77 -1.88
N PHE A 9 -15.29 -2.43 -1.14
CA PHE A 9 -16.19 -1.81 -0.18
C PHE A 9 -15.60 -1.94 1.23
N SER A 10 -15.46 -0.83 1.94
CA SER A 10 -15.04 -0.80 3.35
C SER A 10 -16.22 -0.42 4.22
N TRP A 11 -16.63 -1.32 5.10
CA TRP A 11 -17.78 -1.13 5.98
C TRP A 11 -17.30 -0.76 7.38
N TYR A 12 -17.76 0.38 7.88
CA TYR A 12 -17.30 0.94 9.16
C TYR A 12 -18.32 0.78 10.31
N ASN A 13 -19.52 0.27 10.02
CA ASN A 13 -20.54 0.00 11.01
C ASN A 13 -21.56 -1.04 10.51
N ASP A 14 -22.33 -1.60 11.43
CA ASP A 14 -23.34 -2.63 11.20
C ASP A 14 -24.59 -2.10 10.44
N PHE A 15 -24.95 -0.85 10.64
CA PHE A 15 -26.08 -0.23 9.94
C PHE A 15 -25.88 -0.25 8.42
N VAL A 16 -24.69 0.11 7.94
CA VAL A 16 -24.38 0.09 6.51
C VAL A 16 -24.33 -1.33 5.97
N VAL A 17 -23.82 -2.28 6.75
CA VAL A 17 -23.82 -3.70 6.37
C VAL A 17 -25.27 -4.23 6.26
N ALA A 18 -26.19 -3.78 7.10
CA ALA A 18 -27.60 -4.20 7.02
C ALA A 18 -28.30 -3.82 5.71
N ILE A 19 -27.79 -2.79 5.03
CA ILE A 19 -28.33 -2.34 3.72
C ILE A 19 -27.38 -2.59 2.55
N LYS A 20 -26.34 -3.43 2.76
CA LYS A 20 -25.29 -3.63 1.75
C LYS A 20 -25.85 -4.15 0.41
N GLU A 21 -26.86 -5.00 0.42
CA GLU A 21 -27.45 -5.55 -0.80
C GLU A 21 -28.08 -4.45 -1.70
N GLN A 22 -28.71 -3.45 -1.08
CA GLN A 22 -29.24 -2.29 -1.80
C GLN A 22 -28.11 -1.46 -2.40
N ILE A 23 -27.01 -1.26 -1.64
CA ILE A 23 -25.83 -0.52 -2.09
C ILE A 23 -25.17 -1.27 -3.27
N LEU A 24 -24.95 -2.57 -3.15
CA LEU A 24 -24.33 -3.39 -4.19
C LEU A 24 -25.21 -3.43 -5.45
N THR A 25 -26.51 -3.55 -5.30
CA THR A 25 -27.46 -3.53 -6.43
C THR A 25 -27.43 -2.18 -7.16
N ALA A 26 -27.38 -1.08 -6.43
CA ALA A 26 -27.27 0.27 -7.02
C ALA A 26 -25.92 0.46 -7.69
N PHE A 27 -24.83 0.04 -7.05
CA PHE A 27 -23.48 0.14 -7.55
C PHE A 27 -23.32 -0.61 -8.89
N ALA A 28 -23.75 -1.87 -8.95
CA ALA A 28 -23.67 -2.69 -10.16
C ALA A 28 -24.44 -2.15 -11.36
N LYS A 29 -25.45 -1.30 -11.13
CA LYS A 29 -26.18 -0.63 -12.22
C LYS A 29 -25.46 0.59 -12.79
N VAL A 30 -24.55 1.19 -12.00
CA VAL A 30 -23.84 2.42 -12.36
C VAL A 30 -22.46 2.11 -12.92
N PHE A 31 -21.74 1.16 -12.31
CA PHE A 31 -20.35 0.82 -12.63
C PHE A 31 -20.31 -0.53 -13.38
N LEU A 32 -20.73 -0.49 -14.63
CA LEU A 32 -20.86 -1.70 -15.47
C LEU A 32 -19.50 -2.28 -15.89
N GLU A 33 -18.44 -1.50 -15.83
CA GLU A 33 -17.06 -1.88 -16.16
C GLU A 33 -16.38 -2.69 -15.05
N ILE A 34 -16.94 -2.68 -13.83
CA ILE A 34 -16.36 -3.42 -12.70
C ILE A 34 -16.62 -4.92 -12.86
N GLN A 35 -15.55 -5.69 -12.93
CA GLN A 35 -15.59 -7.13 -13.14
C GLN A 35 -15.85 -7.92 -11.86
N GLY A 36 -15.37 -7.42 -10.72
CA GLY A 36 -15.54 -8.08 -9.43
C GLY A 36 -15.48 -7.12 -8.25
N ALA A 37 -16.04 -7.54 -7.14
CA ALA A 37 -16.10 -6.73 -5.94
C ALA A 37 -15.74 -7.51 -4.68
N TYR A 38 -15.13 -6.79 -3.74
CA TYR A 38 -14.68 -7.30 -2.45
C TYR A 38 -15.18 -6.41 -1.33
N GLU A 39 -15.21 -6.95 -0.12
CA GLU A 39 -15.51 -6.16 1.09
C GLU A 39 -14.45 -6.33 2.17
N LYS A 40 -14.31 -5.29 3.00
CA LYS A 40 -13.52 -5.29 4.22
C LYS A 40 -14.33 -4.75 5.38
N ILE A 41 -14.33 -5.49 6.48
CA ILE A 41 -15.06 -5.13 7.69
C ILE A 41 -14.13 -4.34 8.60
N ARG A 42 -14.44 -3.06 8.80
CA ARG A 42 -13.64 -2.10 9.58
C ARG A 42 -14.20 -1.83 10.97
N PHE A 43 -15.06 -2.73 11.49
CA PHE A 43 -15.65 -2.64 12.84
C PHE A 43 -15.73 -4.02 13.49
N LYS A 44 -15.95 -4.06 14.80
CA LYS A 44 -16.09 -5.31 15.56
C LYS A 44 -17.53 -5.80 15.50
N GLY A 45 -17.71 -7.12 15.46
CA GLY A 45 -19.04 -7.77 15.55
C GLY A 45 -19.31 -8.82 14.49
N LEU A 46 -18.51 -8.87 13.42
CA LEU A 46 -18.53 -9.95 12.44
C LEU A 46 -17.32 -10.88 12.65
N ASN A 47 -17.46 -12.13 12.22
CA ASN A 47 -16.46 -13.18 12.40
C ASN A 47 -15.51 -13.34 11.18
N TYR A 48 -15.51 -12.36 10.27
CA TYR A 48 -14.61 -12.30 9.12
C TYR A 48 -14.17 -10.84 8.90
N GLU A 49 -13.04 -10.66 8.23
CA GLU A 49 -12.43 -9.35 7.95
C GLU A 49 -12.55 -8.93 6.49
N SER A 50 -12.55 -9.88 5.57
CA SER A 50 -12.68 -9.63 4.13
C SER A 50 -13.41 -10.78 3.45
N ALA A 51 -14.08 -10.47 2.33
CA ALA A 51 -14.72 -11.47 1.48
C ALA A 51 -14.85 -10.99 0.03
N HIS A 52 -14.88 -11.94 -0.90
CA HIS A 52 -15.35 -11.69 -2.24
C HIS A 52 -16.87 -11.56 -2.24
N LEU A 53 -17.41 -10.55 -2.91
CA LEU A 53 -18.85 -10.25 -2.94
C LEU A 53 -19.54 -10.80 -4.19
N TYR A 54 -19.02 -10.45 -5.37
CA TYR A 54 -19.58 -10.90 -6.64
C TYR A 54 -18.59 -10.72 -7.80
N GLY A 55 -18.92 -11.31 -8.95
CA GLY A 55 -18.18 -11.17 -10.21
C GLY A 55 -16.92 -12.02 -10.27
N ALA A 56 -15.95 -11.61 -11.05
CA ALA A 56 -14.68 -12.29 -11.18
C ALA A 56 -13.84 -12.17 -9.91
N GLU A 57 -13.09 -13.21 -9.58
CA GLU A 57 -12.08 -13.15 -8.53
C GLU A 57 -10.82 -12.47 -9.06
N ALA A 58 -10.29 -11.53 -8.28
CA ALA A 58 -9.00 -10.92 -8.56
C ALA A 58 -7.87 -11.95 -8.37
N PRO A 59 -6.77 -11.85 -9.11
CA PRO A 59 -5.55 -12.58 -8.78
C PRO A 59 -5.14 -12.36 -7.32
N GLU A 60 -4.46 -13.34 -6.72
CA GLU A 60 -3.95 -13.22 -5.34
C GLU A 60 -3.16 -11.93 -5.12
N THR A 61 -2.35 -11.58 -6.11
CA THR A 61 -1.64 -10.30 -6.20
C THR A 61 -1.72 -9.80 -7.64
N PHE A 62 -2.02 -8.52 -7.82
CA PHE A 62 -2.03 -7.88 -9.13
C PHE A 62 -1.48 -6.46 -9.05
N THR A 63 -1.18 -5.87 -10.19
CA THR A 63 -0.54 -4.56 -10.27
C THR A 63 -1.56 -3.47 -10.59
N VAL A 64 -1.52 -2.38 -9.83
CA VAL A 64 -2.19 -1.12 -10.18
C VAL A 64 -1.16 -0.06 -10.54
N LEU A 65 -1.55 0.90 -11.35
CA LEU A 65 -0.72 2.01 -11.79
C LEU A 65 -1.21 3.31 -11.13
N GLU A 66 -0.32 3.97 -10.39
CA GLU A 66 -0.59 5.29 -9.80
C GLU A 66 0.61 6.21 -10.05
N ASN A 67 0.37 7.38 -10.63
CA ASN A 67 1.43 8.36 -10.96
C ASN A 67 2.61 7.76 -11.77
N GLY A 68 2.33 6.81 -12.67
CA GLY A 68 3.35 6.10 -13.45
C GLY A 68 4.12 5.02 -12.69
N VAL A 69 3.83 4.79 -11.42
CA VAL A 69 4.46 3.77 -10.57
C VAL A 69 3.56 2.56 -10.44
N ARG A 70 4.13 1.37 -10.53
CA ARG A 70 3.44 0.09 -10.36
C ARG A 70 3.45 -0.32 -8.91
N TYR A 71 2.25 -0.57 -8.36
CA TYR A 71 2.10 -1.09 -7.00
C TYR A 71 1.39 -2.43 -7.03
N GLN A 72 1.89 -3.39 -6.27
CA GLN A 72 1.22 -4.67 -6.08
C GLN A 72 0.16 -4.54 -5.01
N VAL A 73 -1.04 -5.00 -5.32
CA VAL A 73 -2.20 -4.99 -4.42
C VAL A 73 -2.82 -6.37 -4.32
N PHE A 74 -3.55 -6.59 -3.25
CA PHE A 74 -4.25 -7.83 -2.94
C PHE A 74 -5.55 -7.52 -2.21
N LEU A 75 -6.65 -8.15 -2.59
CA LEU A 75 -7.98 -7.84 -2.07
C LEU A 75 -8.49 -8.86 -1.05
N ASN A 76 -7.97 -10.09 -1.08
CA ASN A 76 -8.39 -11.20 -0.22
C ASN A 76 -7.55 -11.41 1.05
N ASP A 77 -6.67 -10.48 1.41
CA ASP A 77 -5.75 -10.66 2.53
C ASP A 77 -6.11 -9.74 3.70
N GLY A 78 -6.96 -10.20 4.58
CA GLY A 78 -7.41 -9.48 5.77
C GLY A 78 -7.86 -8.05 5.46
N LEU A 79 -7.48 -7.10 6.30
CA LEU A 79 -7.88 -5.70 6.17
C LEU A 79 -6.96 -4.88 5.24
N MET A 80 -5.83 -5.42 4.84
CA MET A 80 -4.81 -4.70 4.06
C MET A 80 -5.03 -4.89 2.54
N THR A 81 -4.50 -3.98 1.74
CA THR A 81 -4.69 -3.98 0.28
C THR A 81 -3.40 -3.78 -0.52
N GLY A 82 -2.27 -3.56 0.13
CA GLY A 82 -0.99 -3.29 -0.53
C GLY A 82 -0.61 -1.81 -0.55
N ILE A 83 -1.54 -0.91 -0.85
CA ILE A 83 -1.32 0.54 -0.74
C ILE A 83 -2.54 1.23 -0.10
N PHE A 84 -2.32 2.41 0.45
CA PHE A 84 -3.36 3.29 0.98
C PHE A 84 -3.64 4.40 -0.05
N LEU A 85 -4.81 4.38 -0.67
CA LEU A 85 -5.15 5.28 -1.80
C LEU A 85 -5.28 6.75 -1.36
N ASP A 86 -5.67 7.03 -0.13
CA ASP A 86 -5.77 8.36 0.45
C ASP A 86 -4.43 9.11 0.53
N GLN A 87 -3.33 8.39 0.42
CA GLN A 87 -1.97 8.95 0.44
C GLN A 87 -1.39 9.23 -0.96
N HIS A 88 -2.20 9.19 -2.01
CA HIS A 88 -1.72 9.27 -3.39
C HIS A 88 -1.02 10.61 -3.72
N ASP A 89 -1.48 11.73 -3.15
CA ASP A 89 -0.87 13.04 -3.38
C ASP A 89 0.55 13.15 -2.83
N VAL A 90 0.78 12.53 -1.66
CA VAL A 90 2.13 12.47 -1.08
C VAL A 90 3.05 11.63 -1.95
N ARG A 91 2.57 10.50 -2.46
CA ARG A 91 3.34 9.68 -3.40
C ARG A 91 3.58 10.42 -4.72
N ALA A 92 2.58 11.15 -5.24
CA ALA A 92 2.76 11.99 -6.43
C ALA A 92 3.90 13.00 -6.23
N SER A 93 3.92 13.71 -5.11
CA SER A 93 4.99 14.67 -4.79
C SER A 93 6.38 14.01 -4.74
N LEU A 94 6.47 12.77 -4.26
CA LEU A 94 7.72 12.02 -4.25
C LEU A 94 8.17 11.62 -5.66
N VAL A 95 7.23 11.18 -6.51
CA VAL A 95 7.48 10.89 -7.93
C VAL A 95 7.94 12.15 -8.68
N ASP A 96 7.34 13.30 -8.37
CA ASP A 96 7.68 14.62 -8.95
C ASP A 96 9.02 15.18 -8.45
N GLY A 97 9.77 14.41 -7.65
CA GLY A 97 11.14 14.74 -7.30
C GLY A 97 11.35 15.40 -5.93
N LEU A 98 10.37 15.39 -5.04
CA LEU A 98 10.53 15.92 -3.66
C LEU A 98 11.76 15.34 -2.94
N ALA A 99 12.08 14.07 -3.21
CA ALA A 99 13.23 13.37 -2.66
C ALA A 99 14.40 13.22 -3.64
N ALA A 100 14.39 13.90 -4.80
CA ALA A 100 15.44 13.76 -5.81
C ALA A 100 16.83 14.08 -5.25
N GLY A 101 17.79 13.17 -5.46
CA GLY A 101 19.15 13.26 -4.94
C GLY A 101 19.30 13.12 -3.42
N LYS A 102 18.21 12.90 -2.70
CA LYS A 102 18.19 12.78 -1.22
C LYS A 102 18.11 11.32 -0.79
N SER A 103 18.42 11.06 0.49
CA SER A 103 18.13 9.79 1.15
C SER A 103 16.83 9.90 1.95
N LEU A 104 15.90 8.95 1.73
CA LEU A 104 14.61 8.88 2.41
C LEU A 104 14.59 7.78 3.47
N LEU A 105 14.12 8.13 4.68
CA LEU A 105 13.68 7.16 5.69
C LEU A 105 12.15 7.06 5.67
N ASN A 106 11.64 5.89 5.39
CA ASN A 106 10.21 5.57 5.43
C ASN A 106 9.94 4.64 6.62
N MET A 107 9.22 5.17 7.62
CA MET A 107 8.90 4.47 8.86
C MET A 107 7.47 3.95 8.82
N PHE A 108 7.23 2.78 9.44
CA PHE A 108 5.99 2.02 9.32
C PHE A 108 5.67 1.71 7.85
N SER A 109 6.70 1.28 7.13
CA SER A 109 6.74 1.35 5.67
C SER A 109 5.80 0.37 4.96
N TYR A 110 5.25 -0.61 5.67
CA TYR A 110 4.35 -1.65 5.16
C TYR A 110 4.90 -2.30 3.87
N THR A 111 4.43 -1.91 2.70
CA THR A 111 4.89 -2.39 1.38
C THR A 111 5.93 -1.47 0.74
N ALA A 112 6.43 -0.48 1.46
CA ALA A 112 7.36 0.54 1.01
C ALA A 112 6.87 1.40 -0.19
N ALA A 113 5.56 1.60 -0.34
CA ALA A 113 5.00 2.37 -1.46
C ALA A 113 5.59 3.79 -1.58
N PHE A 114 5.83 4.47 -0.46
CA PHE A 114 6.50 5.78 -0.46
C PHE A 114 7.97 5.72 -0.87
N SER A 115 8.67 4.66 -0.47
CA SER A 115 10.07 4.46 -0.86
C SER A 115 10.20 4.19 -2.36
N VAL A 116 9.28 3.42 -2.93
CA VAL A 116 9.22 3.18 -4.39
C VAL A 116 8.92 4.49 -5.12
N ALA A 117 7.92 5.27 -4.69
CA ALA A 117 7.60 6.57 -5.26
C ALA A 117 8.81 7.50 -5.23
N ALA A 118 9.51 7.58 -4.09
CA ALA A 118 10.72 8.39 -3.96
C ALA A 118 11.86 7.91 -4.87
N ALA A 119 12.07 6.60 -4.97
CA ALA A 119 13.10 6.03 -5.85
C ALA A 119 12.79 6.33 -7.33
N MET A 120 11.53 6.20 -7.76
CA MET A 120 11.07 6.57 -9.10
C MET A 120 11.25 8.07 -9.38
N GLY A 121 11.09 8.92 -8.35
CA GLY A 121 11.32 10.37 -8.41
C GLY A 121 12.79 10.77 -8.21
N GLY A 122 13.74 9.82 -8.24
CA GLY A 122 15.18 10.11 -8.23
C GLY A 122 15.82 10.22 -6.84
N ALA A 123 15.20 9.67 -5.80
CA ALA A 123 15.89 9.55 -4.50
C ALA A 123 17.17 8.70 -4.66
N SER A 124 18.27 9.19 -4.07
CA SER A 124 19.57 8.50 -4.15
C SER A 124 19.61 7.22 -3.32
N GLN A 125 18.82 7.16 -2.26
CA GLN A 125 18.74 6.03 -1.34
C GLN A 125 17.40 6.03 -0.61
N THR A 126 16.87 4.84 -0.31
CA THR A 126 15.73 4.70 0.61
C THR A 126 16.01 3.66 1.68
N VAL A 127 15.48 3.91 2.86
CA VAL A 127 15.45 2.95 3.97
C VAL A 127 14.01 2.81 4.41
N SER A 128 13.47 1.61 4.27
CA SER A 128 12.12 1.25 4.70
C SER A 128 12.20 0.44 5.98
N VAL A 129 11.48 0.87 7.02
CA VAL A 129 11.48 0.21 8.34
C VAL A 129 10.06 -0.19 8.70
N ASP A 130 9.87 -1.47 8.96
CA ASP A 130 8.59 -2.03 9.41
C ASP A 130 8.81 -3.21 10.36
N LEU A 131 7.89 -3.43 11.29
CA LEU A 131 7.98 -4.52 12.24
C LEU A 131 7.57 -5.87 11.65
N ALA A 132 6.66 -5.85 10.66
CA ALA A 132 6.12 -7.05 10.05
C ALA A 132 7.16 -7.76 9.16
N LYS A 133 7.44 -9.02 9.42
CA LYS A 133 8.41 -9.80 8.62
C LYS A 133 8.06 -9.83 7.12
N ARG A 134 6.76 -9.90 6.80
CA ARG A 134 6.24 -9.91 5.43
C ARG A 134 6.51 -8.60 4.69
N SER A 135 6.70 -7.48 5.38
CA SER A 135 6.92 -6.17 4.76
C SER A 135 8.12 -6.16 3.82
N ARG A 136 9.16 -6.92 4.14
CA ARG A 136 10.37 -6.99 3.31
C ARG A 136 10.10 -7.56 1.93
N GLU A 137 9.45 -8.72 1.85
CA GLU A 137 9.12 -9.39 0.57
C GLU A 137 8.20 -8.52 -0.29
N LEU A 138 7.17 -7.92 0.32
CA LEU A 138 6.26 -7.01 -0.36
C LEU A 138 6.96 -5.75 -0.87
N SER A 139 7.89 -5.20 -0.09
CA SER A 139 8.69 -4.04 -0.48
C SER A 139 9.62 -4.35 -1.65
N GLU A 140 10.37 -5.44 -1.57
CA GLU A 140 11.27 -5.88 -2.65
C GLU A 140 10.48 -6.12 -3.95
N ALA A 141 9.30 -6.74 -3.86
CA ALA A 141 8.42 -6.97 -5.01
C ALA A 141 7.97 -5.66 -5.68
N HIS A 142 7.63 -4.63 -4.91
CA HIS A 142 7.29 -3.30 -5.44
C HIS A 142 8.44 -2.66 -6.20
N PHE A 143 9.67 -2.71 -5.68
CA PHE A 143 10.86 -2.18 -6.36
C PHE A 143 11.11 -2.90 -7.68
N LEU A 144 11.09 -4.23 -7.66
CA LEU A 144 11.31 -5.06 -8.85
C LEU A 144 10.22 -4.86 -9.92
N ALA A 145 8.95 -4.68 -9.52
CA ALA A 145 7.85 -4.38 -10.43
C ALA A 145 8.05 -3.07 -11.23
N ASN A 146 8.86 -2.15 -10.70
CA ASN A 146 9.22 -0.88 -11.33
C ASN A 146 10.59 -0.89 -12.02
N GLY A 147 11.24 -2.05 -12.11
CA GLY A 147 12.59 -2.18 -12.71
C GLY A 147 13.71 -1.53 -11.89
N LEU A 148 13.45 -1.24 -10.62
CA LEU A 148 14.45 -0.69 -9.71
C LEU A 148 15.36 -1.80 -9.17
N THR A 149 16.66 -1.51 -9.03
CA THR A 149 17.59 -2.39 -8.32
C THR A 149 17.46 -2.19 -6.82
N LEU A 150 17.90 -3.16 -6.03
CA LEU A 150 17.79 -3.10 -4.57
C LEU A 150 19.08 -2.55 -3.89
N ASP A 151 20.14 -2.27 -4.66
CA ASP A 151 21.46 -1.93 -4.13
C ASP A 151 21.48 -0.68 -3.24
N GLN A 152 20.68 0.32 -3.61
CA GLN A 152 20.58 1.59 -2.90
C GLN A 152 19.35 1.66 -1.97
N HIS A 153 18.59 0.56 -1.84
CA HIS A 153 17.34 0.51 -1.12
C HIS A 153 17.37 -0.58 -0.06
N ARG A 154 17.12 -0.21 1.19
CA ARG A 154 17.25 -1.10 2.33
C ARG A 154 15.90 -1.32 3.00
N PHE A 155 15.64 -2.56 3.37
CA PHE A 155 14.41 -2.99 4.04
C PHE A 155 14.77 -3.59 5.40
N GLN A 156 14.37 -2.92 6.47
CA GLN A 156 14.68 -3.28 7.84
C GLN A 156 13.43 -3.79 8.55
N VAL A 157 13.45 -5.07 8.92
CA VAL A 157 12.37 -5.68 9.73
C VAL A 157 12.73 -5.49 11.18
N MET A 158 12.29 -4.38 11.77
CA MET A 158 12.52 -4.05 13.17
C MET A 158 11.55 -2.96 13.65
N ASP A 159 11.49 -2.79 14.97
CA ASP A 159 10.78 -1.66 15.57
C ASP A 159 11.43 -0.32 15.16
N VAL A 160 10.61 0.67 14.86
CA VAL A 160 11.06 1.99 14.37
C VAL A 160 11.94 2.71 15.42
N PHE A 161 11.59 2.60 16.72
CA PHE A 161 12.39 3.22 17.78
C PHE A 161 13.72 2.50 17.98
N ASP A 162 13.77 1.20 17.75
CA ASP A 162 15.03 0.45 17.77
C ASP A 162 15.88 0.78 16.54
N TYR A 163 15.24 1.07 15.39
CA TYR A 163 15.96 1.59 14.22
C TYR A 163 16.65 2.92 14.51
N PHE A 164 16.04 3.85 15.25
CA PHE A 164 16.73 5.10 15.64
C PHE A 164 17.98 4.85 16.50
N LYS A 165 17.89 3.90 17.44
CA LYS A 165 19.07 3.51 18.25
C LYS A 165 20.16 2.90 17.36
N TYR A 166 19.77 2.05 16.43
CA TYR A 166 20.66 1.46 15.43
C TYR A 166 21.31 2.55 14.57
N ALA A 167 20.53 3.44 13.98
CA ALA A 167 20.99 4.51 13.11
C ALA A 167 21.98 5.44 13.85
N LYS A 168 21.68 5.82 15.09
CA LYS A 168 22.59 6.61 15.94
C LYS A 168 23.91 5.90 16.18
N ARG A 169 23.88 4.61 16.52
CA ARG A 169 25.09 3.79 16.79
C ARG A 169 25.99 3.68 15.56
N HIS A 170 25.38 3.63 14.37
CA HIS A 170 26.10 3.50 13.10
C HIS A 170 26.35 4.82 12.38
N ALA A 171 26.08 5.96 13.05
CA ALA A 171 26.22 7.31 12.49
C ALA A 171 25.51 7.49 11.13
N LEU A 172 24.35 6.88 10.95
CA LEU A 172 23.56 7.00 9.72
C LEU A 172 22.88 8.37 9.70
N SER A 173 22.95 9.03 8.55
CA SER A 173 22.27 10.30 8.30
C SER A 173 21.36 10.16 7.08
N LEU A 174 20.14 10.63 7.20
CA LEU A 174 19.12 10.60 6.16
C LEU A 174 18.52 12.00 6.01
N SER A 175 18.16 12.38 4.78
CA SER A 175 17.80 13.77 4.44
C SER A 175 16.32 14.06 4.63
N LEU A 176 15.46 13.08 4.46
CA LEU A 176 14.00 13.18 4.50
C LEU A 176 13.43 12.02 5.29
N ILE A 177 12.42 12.29 6.12
CA ILE A 177 11.73 11.25 6.90
C ILE A 177 10.25 11.31 6.53
N HIS A 178 9.70 10.16 6.18
CA HIS A 178 8.25 9.93 6.05
C HIS A 178 7.79 9.01 7.17
N ILE A 179 6.65 9.35 7.78
CA ILE A 179 5.99 8.58 8.84
C ILE A 179 4.58 8.28 8.34
N SER A 180 4.29 7.02 8.08
CA SER A 180 2.95 6.54 7.65
C SER A 180 2.03 6.32 8.85
#